data_22131dde87d0f5b5b5ba2c3fadaf1600
#
_entry.id   22131dde87d0f5b5b5ba2c3fadaf1600
#
_cell.length_a   1.000
_cell.length_b   1.000
_cell.length_c   1.000
_cell.angle_alpha   90.00
_cell.angle_beta   90.00
_cell.angle_gamma   90.00
#
_symmetry.space_group_name_H-M   'P 1'
#
loop_
_entity.id
_entity.type
_entity.pdbx_description
1 polymer ?
#
loop_
_entity_poly.entity_id
_entity_poly.type
_entity_poly.pdbx_seq_one_letter_code
_entity_poly.pdbx_strand_id
1 'polypeptide(L)'
;MERLLFIPVFFIVLSPILWNLPQPWIVALVLGTGFPHIFLGIKYSRKGTERSWSFLASKCLLCFLIPISLIFGFAFEPIGLILFFALHHALSETYGHGQNTKPFVTLTRFLLIITTYLIACQGDVFIAELPLVFSGVPALLALLLLHQVTRAQVKLADAVIQSPWIVGAPVVMALSTYQSIPWEAFILFHFAFWGALPLFGKSMFRNNAHAKRMFWRAALIWNGSGLALFCALTLFSFYALDFRIFELSLLAFYSMTYWHISASFFISKANPSWLNSILQRTT
;
A
#
# COMPACT_ATOMS: atom_id res chain seq x y z
N MET A 1 20.34 -3.10 4.88
CA MET A 1 20.14 -4.57 4.82
C MET A 1 18.73 -4.97 5.28
N GLU A 2 18.28 -4.50 6.43
CA GLU A 2 16.96 -4.85 7.02
C GLU A 2 15.76 -4.60 6.09
N ARG A 3 15.75 -3.49 5.32
CA ARG A 3 14.67 -3.19 4.37
C ARG A 3 14.59 -4.18 3.21
N LEU A 4 15.73 -4.67 2.73
CA LEU A 4 15.78 -5.58 1.58
C LEU A 4 15.19 -6.94 1.93
N LEU A 5 15.36 -7.36 3.18
CA LEU A 5 14.83 -8.62 3.67
C LEU A 5 13.37 -8.53 4.13
N PHE A 6 12.86 -7.32 4.36
CA PHE A 6 11.51 -7.15 4.88
C PHE A 6 10.44 -7.70 3.91
N ILE A 7 10.53 -7.41 2.61
CA ILE A 7 9.58 -7.90 1.61
C ILE A 7 9.64 -9.43 1.51
N PRO A 8 10.80 -10.06 1.22
CA PRO A 8 10.89 -11.51 1.15
C PRO A 8 10.40 -12.22 2.41
N VAL A 9 10.88 -11.80 3.58
CA VAL A 9 10.52 -12.43 4.86
C VAL A 9 9.02 -12.31 5.13
N PHE A 10 8.43 -11.14 4.86
CA PHE A 10 7.01 -10.93 5.06
C PHE A 10 6.18 -11.91 4.22
N PHE A 11 6.46 -12.02 2.92
CA PHE A 11 5.69 -12.91 2.05
C PHE A 11 5.97 -14.38 2.31
N ILE A 12 7.21 -14.78 2.62
CA ILE A 12 7.53 -16.15 3.01
C ILE A 12 6.76 -16.59 4.26
N VAL A 13 6.58 -15.69 5.22
CA VAL A 13 5.86 -16.00 6.47
C VAL A 13 4.34 -15.89 6.30
N LEU A 14 3.87 -14.83 5.64
CA LEU A 14 2.43 -14.54 5.59
C LEU A 14 1.70 -15.41 4.56
N SER A 15 2.28 -15.66 3.39
CA SER A 15 1.56 -16.37 2.33
C SER A 15 1.09 -17.77 2.75
N PRO A 16 1.91 -18.61 3.39
CA PRO A 16 1.44 -19.90 3.89
C PRO A 16 0.33 -19.80 4.93
N ILE A 17 0.32 -18.74 5.73
CA ILE A 17 -0.75 -18.49 6.72
C ILE A 17 -2.04 -18.18 5.97
N LEU A 18 -2.01 -17.27 4.99
CA LEU A 18 -3.20 -16.87 4.24
C LEU A 18 -3.76 -18.01 3.39
N TRP A 19 -2.92 -18.88 2.82
CA TRP A 19 -3.36 -20.03 2.05
C TRP A 19 -4.21 -21.02 2.86
N ASN A 20 -3.99 -21.07 4.18
CA ASN A 20 -4.69 -21.97 5.08
C ASN A 20 -5.83 -21.29 5.87
N LEU A 21 -5.99 -19.97 5.75
CA LEU A 21 -7.06 -19.27 6.43
C LEU A 21 -8.34 -19.21 5.58
N PRO A 22 -9.51 -19.50 6.17
CA PRO A 22 -10.79 -19.24 5.52
C PRO A 22 -10.95 -17.76 5.17
N GLN A 23 -11.56 -17.46 4.00
CA GLN A 23 -11.70 -16.09 3.49
C GLN A 23 -12.27 -15.07 4.50
N PRO A 24 -13.27 -15.37 5.34
CA PRO A 24 -13.76 -14.41 6.33
C PRO A 24 -12.70 -13.94 7.33
N TRP A 25 -11.74 -14.80 7.67
CA TRP A 25 -10.63 -14.43 8.55
C TRP A 25 -9.59 -13.55 7.85
N ILE A 26 -9.35 -13.80 6.57
CA ILE A 26 -8.50 -12.93 5.75
C ILE A 26 -9.10 -11.53 5.68
N VAL A 27 -10.40 -11.43 5.41
CA VAL A 27 -11.15 -10.18 5.42
C VAL A 27 -11.07 -9.49 6.79
N ALA A 28 -11.25 -10.24 7.88
CA ALA A 28 -11.11 -9.70 9.23
C ALA A 28 -9.73 -9.11 9.51
N LEU A 29 -8.66 -9.77 9.04
CA LEU A 29 -7.29 -9.25 9.15
C LEU A 29 -7.13 -7.94 8.36
N VAL A 30 -7.61 -7.91 7.12
CA VAL A 30 -7.54 -6.71 6.26
C VAL A 30 -8.31 -5.54 6.88
N LEU A 31 -9.55 -5.75 7.30
CA LEU A 31 -10.37 -4.71 7.91
C LEU A 31 -9.83 -4.27 9.26
N GLY A 32 -9.43 -5.25 10.10
CA GLY A 32 -8.92 -5.00 11.45
C GLY A 32 -7.58 -4.25 11.49
N THR A 33 -6.80 -4.33 10.42
CA THR A 33 -5.54 -3.57 10.30
C THR A 33 -5.68 -2.36 9.37
N GLY A 34 -6.56 -2.43 8.39
CA GLY A 34 -6.73 -1.41 7.38
C GLY A 34 -7.41 -0.14 7.88
N PHE A 35 -8.52 -0.24 8.61
CA PHE A 35 -9.13 0.94 9.23
C PHE A 35 -8.18 1.67 10.18
N PRO A 36 -7.49 0.97 11.11
CA PRO A 36 -6.43 1.59 11.90
C PRO A 36 -5.33 2.26 11.09
N HIS A 37 -4.88 1.63 10.00
CA HIS A 37 -3.89 2.20 9.10
C HIS A 37 -4.36 3.54 8.51
N ILE A 38 -5.59 3.60 8.01
CA ILE A 38 -6.19 4.83 7.45
C ILE A 38 -6.24 5.93 8.52
N PHE A 39 -6.77 5.64 9.72
CA PHE A 39 -6.85 6.61 10.81
C PHE A 39 -5.49 7.09 11.29
N LEU A 40 -4.50 6.20 11.42
CA LEU A 40 -3.14 6.56 11.76
C LEU A 40 -2.48 7.41 10.67
N GLY A 41 -2.71 7.05 9.39
CA GLY A 41 -2.25 7.83 8.24
C GLY A 41 -2.77 9.27 8.31
N ILE A 42 -4.06 9.47 8.55
CA ILE A 42 -4.66 10.79 8.72
C ILE A 42 -4.05 11.54 9.91
N LYS A 43 -3.95 10.88 11.07
CA LYS A 43 -3.42 11.47 12.30
C LYS A 43 -1.99 11.98 12.13
N TYR A 44 -1.14 11.20 11.47
CA TYR A 44 0.28 11.54 11.30
C TYR A 44 0.53 12.48 10.13
N SER A 45 -0.29 12.45 9.08
CA SER A 45 -0.25 13.43 8.00
C SER A 45 -0.56 14.85 8.48
N ARG A 46 -1.45 15.00 9.47
CA ARG A 46 -1.84 16.32 10.02
C ARG A 46 -0.74 17.01 10.81
N LYS A 47 0.11 16.29 11.52
CA LYS A 47 1.17 16.87 12.37
C LYS A 47 2.22 17.70 11.61
N GLY A 48 2.19 17.70 10.29
CA GLY A 48 3.08 18.50 9.46
C GLY A 48 2.43 19.65 8.70
N THR A 49 1.11 19.88 8.85
CA THR A 49 0.38 20.90 8.09
C THR A 49 -0.21 21.94 9.04
N GLU A 50 0.42 23.11 9.14
CA GLU A 50 -0.16 24.34 9.72
C GLU A 50 -1.19 24.97 8.78
N ARG A 51 -1.85 24.17 7.92
CA ARG A 51 -2.79 24.66 6.92
C ARG A 51 -4.19 24.85 7.50
N SER A 52 -4.86 25.91 7.05
CA SER A 52 -6.21 26.25 7.49
C SER A 52 -7.22 25.13 7.27
N TRP A 53 -8.26 25.08 8.10
CA TRP A 53 -9.36 24.11 7.96
C TRP A 53 -10.07 24.20 6.59
N SER A 54 -10.17 25.42 6.02
CA SER A 54 -10.74 25.63 4.68
C SER A 54 -9.93 24.94 3.59
N PHE A 55 -8.61 25.02 3.66
CA PHE A 55 -7.72 24.29 2.74
C PHE A 55 -7.89 22.79 2.89
N LEU A 56 -7.93 22.29 4.14
CA LEU A 56 -8.12 20.86 4.41
C LEU A 56 -9.50 20.41 3.91
N ALA A 57 -10.55 21.18 4.14
CA ALA A 57 -11.90 20.86 3.68
C ALA A 57 -12.02 20.82 2.15
N SER A 58 -11.42 21.79 1.44
CA SER A 58 -11.44 21.80 -0.03
C SER A 58 -10.67 20.63 -0.63
N LYS A 59 -9.54 20.25 -0.03
CA LYS A 59 -8.77 19.06 -0.47
C LYS A 59 -9.46 17.75 -0.09
N CYS A 60 -10.13 17.71 1.07
CA CYS A 60 -10.99 16.57 1.41
C CYS A 60 -12.13 16.42 0.41
N LEU A 61 -12.77 17.51 -0.01
CA LEU A 61 -13.83 17.46 -1.01
C LEU A 61 -13.30 16.91 -2.35
N LEU A 62 -12.15 17.39 -2.83
CA LEU A 62 -11.49 16.82 -4.01
C LEU A 62 -11.13 15.35 -3.82
N CYS A 63 -10.65 14.98 -2.63
CA CYS A 63 -10.36 13.58 -2.30
C CYS A 63 -11.61 12.69 -2.26
N PHE A 64 -12.80 13.26 -2.06
CA PHE A 64 -14.08 12.53 -2.19
C PHE A 64 -14.58 12.48 -3.62
N LEU A 65 -14.43 13.56 -4.39
CA LEU A 65 -14.86 13.58 -5.80
C LEU A 65 -14.10 12.57 -6.65
N ILE A 66 -12.79 12.41 -6.43
CA ILE A 66 -11.98 11.41 -7.13
C ILE A 66 -12.45 9.98 -6.81
N PRO A 67 -12.56 9.56 -5.54
CA PRO A 67 -13.11 8.25 -5.22
C PRO A 67 -14.53 8.04 -5.74
N ILE A 68 -15.40 9.04 -5.64
CA ILE A 68 -16.77 8.93 -6.15
C ILE A 68 -16.77 8.70 -7.67
N SER A 69 -15.99 9.47 -8.43
CA SER A 69 -15.88 9.27 -9.88
C SER A 69 -15.23 7.94 -10.24
N LEU A 70 -14.25 7.48 -9.46
CA LEU A 70 -13.67 6.15 -9.62
C LEU A 70 -14.65 5.05 -9.22
N ILE A 71 -15.43 5.23 -8.15
CA ILE A 71 -16.49 4.30 -7.75
C ILE A 71 -17.56 4.20 -8.84
N PHE A 72 -18.00 5.28 -9.43
CA PHE A 72 -19.00 5.25 -10.49
C PHE A 72 -18.43 4.88 -11.86
N GLY A 73 -17.14 5.14 -12.14
CA GLY A 73 -16.49 4.85 -13.41
C GLY A 73 -15.67 3.56 -13.44
N PHE A 74 -15.07 3.18 -12.32
CA PHE A 74 -14.12 2.05 -12.22
C PHE A 74 -14.37 1.13 -11.03
N ALA A 75 -15.41 1.35 -10.24
CA ALA A 75 -15.62 0.63 -8.98
C ALA A 75 -15.80 -0.87 -9.16
N PHE A 76 -16.05 -1.28 -10.35
CA PHE A 76 -16.22 -2.67 -10.72
C PHE A 76 -15.07 -3.18 -11.60
N GLU A 77 -14.06 -2.33 -11.86
CA GLU A 77 -12.87 -2.73 -12.59
C GLU A 77 -11.73 -2.98 -11.60
N PRO A 78 -11.42 -4.24 -11.28
CA PRO A 78 -10.36 -4.61 -10.32
C PRO A 78 -9.02 -3.98 -10.66
N ILE A 79 -8.74 -3.81 -11.96
CA ILE A 79 -7.49 -3.24 -12.44
C ILE A 79 -7.27 -1.80 -11.98
N GLY A 80 -8.33 -0.99 -11.95
CA GLY A 80 -8.24 0.41 -11.50
C GLY A 80 -7.80 0.47 -10.03
N LEU A 81 -8.38 -0.38 -9.18
CA LEU A 81 -8.00 -0.47 -7.76
C LEU A 81 -6.56 -0.94 -7.60
N ILE A 82 -6.13 -1.97 -8.34
CA ILE A 82 -4.78 -2.51 -8.29
C ILE A 82 -3.75 -1.45 -8.72
N LEU A 83 -4.01 -0.75 -9.83
CA LEU A 83 -3.13 0.32 -10.33
C LEU A 83 -3.00 1.45 -9.31
N PHE A 84 -4.13 1.89 -8.75
CA PHE A 84 -4.17 2.99 -7.78
C PHE A 84 -3.46 2.61 -6.48
N PHE A 85 -3.67 1.38 -6.00
CA PHE A 85 -3.00 0.84 -4.82
C PHE A 85 -1.49 0.66 -5.05
N ALA A 86 -1.08 0.13 -6.21
CA ALA A 86 0.33 -0.02 -6.56
C ALA A 86 1.07 1.33 -6.64
N LEU A 87 0.41 2.35 -7.21
CA LEU A 87 0.96 3.70 -7.25
C LEU A 87 1.11 4.29 -5.84
N HIS A 88 0.09 4.13 -5.00
CA HIS A 88 0.15 4.55 -3.61
C HIS A 88 1.27 3.85 -2.84
N HIS A 89 1.43 2.54 -3.06
CA HIS A 89 2.49 1.76 -2.44
C HIS A 89 3.88 2.25 -2.89
N ALA A 90 4.09 2.46 -4.19
CA ALA A 90 5.34 2.97 -4.73
C ALA A 90 5.69 4.36 -4.17
N LEU A 91 4.71 5.24 -4.00
CA LEU A 91 4.89 6.54 -3.37
C LEU A 91 5.13 6.43 -1.86
N SER A 92 4.45 5.53 -1.18
CA SER A 92 4.65 5.31 0.26
C SER A 92 6.08 4.87 0.58
N GLU A 93 6.71 4.10 -0.28
CA GLU A 93 8.13 3.74 -0.15
C GLU A 93 9.06 4.94 -0.25
N THR A 94 8.68 5.99 -0.98
CA THR A 94 9.50 7.22 -1.06
C THR A 94 9.60 7.92 0.28
N TYR A 95 8.61 7.78 1.15
CA TYR A 95 8.61 8.38 2.49
C TYR A 95 9.77 7.87 3.36
N GLY A 96 10.23 6.66 3.11
CA GLY A 96 11.42 6.09 3.75
C GLY A 96 12.74 6.61 3.19
N HIS A 97 12.76 7.16 1.97
CA HIS A 97 13.96 7.61 1.26
C HIS A 97 14.15 9.14 1.22
N GLY A 98 13.10 9.90 1.56
CA GLY A 98 13.11 11.36 1.54
C GLY A 98 12.61 11.96 0.22
N GLN A 99 12.45 13.28 0.22
CA GLN A 99 11.78 14.04 -0.86
C GLN A 99 12.56 14.11 -2.18
N ASN A 100 13.84 13.73 -2.19
CA ASN A 100 14.71 13.80 -3.37
C ASN A 100 14.61 12.59 -4.31
N THR A 101 13.61 11.73 -4.11
CA THR A 101 13.39 10.59 -5.00
C THR A 101 13.01 11.07 -6.39
N LYS A 102 13.76 10.66 -7.41
CA LYS A 102 13.49 11.01 -8.81
C LYS A 102 12.21 10.34 -9.32
N PRO A 103 11.44 10.98 -10.24
CA PRO A 103 10.23 10.41 -10.84
C PRO A 103 10.45 9.00 -11.38
N PHE A 104 11.57 8.81 -12.02
CA PHE A 104 12.01 7.57 -12.60
C PHE A 104 12.11 6.41 -11.58
N VAL A 105 12.65 6.65 -10.39
CA VAL A 105 12.74 5.65 -9.31
C VAL A 105 11.35 5.25 -8.83
N THR A 106 10.45 6.23 -8.71
CA THR A 106 9.06 5.96 -8.33
C THR A 106 8.32 5.14 -9.40
N LEU A 107 8.54 5.47 -10.67
CA LEU A 107 7.97 4.73 -11.79
C LEU A 107 8.50 3.29 -11.83
N THR A 108 9.79 3.08 -11.64
CA THR A 108 10.38 1.73 -11.57
C THR A 108 9.76 0.91 -10.44
N ARG A 109 9.59 1.49 -9.25
CA ARG A 109 8.91 0.83 -8.14
C ARG A 109 7.47 0.47 -8.48
N PHE A 110 6.74 1.41 -9.04
CA PHE A 110 5.36 1.18 -9.46
C PHE A 110 5.26 0.01 -10.43
N LEU A 111 6.11 -0.02 -11.46
CA LEU A 111 6.12 -1.09 -12.45
C LEU A 111 6.51 -2.45 -11.86
N LEU A 112 7.48 -2.48 -10.94
CA LEU A 112 7.84 -3.70 -10.24
C LEU A 112 6.72 -4.21 -9.34
N ILE A 113 6.09 -3.32 -8.60
CA ILE A 113 4.98 -3.67 -7.70
C ILE A 113 3.80 -4.20 -8.49
N ILE A 114 3.35 -3.49 -9.54
CA ILE A 114 2.20 -3.92 -10.32
C ILE A 114 2.46 -5.23 -11.06
N THR A 115 3.65 -5.39 -11.63
CA THR A 115 4.04 -6.65 -12.27
C THR A 115 4.01 -7.81 -11.28
N THR A 116 4.52 -7.56 -10.07
CA THR A 116 4.51 -8.57 -9.00
C THR A 116 3.08 -8.93 -8.61
N TYR A 117 2.18 -7.95 -8.47
CA TYR A 117 0.77 -8.20 -8.16
C TYR A 117 0.10 -9.04 -9.25
N LEU A 118 0.26 -8.64 -10.51
CA LEU A 118 -0.36 -9.33 -11.64
C LEU A 118 0.11 -10.78 -11.79
N ILE A 119 1.40 -11.03 -11.56
CA ILE A 119 1.95 -12.38 -11.65
C ILE A 119 1.60 -13.21 -10.41
N ALA A 120 1.75 -12.65 -9.22
CA ALA A 120 1.59 -13.40 -7.98
C ALA A 120 0.13 -13.77 -7.69
N CYS A 121 -0.83 -12.97 -8.13
CA CYS A 121 -2.25 -13.15 -7.87
C CYS A 121 -3.03 -13.76 -9.04
N GLN A 122 -2.38 -14.38 -10.00
CA GLN A 122 -3.04 -14.94 -11.21
C GLN A 122 -4.17 -15.95 -10.92
N GLY A 123 -4.14 -16.61 -9.76
CA GLY A 123 -5.20 -17.51 -9.32
C GLY A 123 -6.31 -16.86 -8.52
N ASP A 124 -6.22 -15.55 -8.24
CA ASP A 124 -7.25 -14.80 -7.53
C ASP A 124 -8.38 -14.44 -8.50
N VAL A 125 -9.63 -14.57 -8.05
CA VAL A 125 -10.84 -14.31 -8.85
C VAL A 125 -10.81 -12.88 -9.43
N PHE A 126 -10.25 -11.91 -8.71
CA PHE A 126 -10.12 -10.53 -9.15
C PHE A 126 -9.15 -10.32 -10.31
N ILE A 127 -8.17 -11.20 -10.47
CA ILE A 127 -7.05 -11.03 -11.43
C ILE A 127 -7.09 -12.11 -12.52
N ALA A 128 -7.80 -13.22 -12.27
CA ALA A 128 -7.87 -14.36 -13.18
C ALA A 128 -8.36 -14.01 -14.60
N GLU A 129 -9.14 -12.93 -14.75
CA GLU A 129 -9.64 -12.47 -16.04
C GLU A 129 -8.68 -11.53 -16.80
N LEU A 130 -7.56 -11.10 -16.14
CA LEU A 130 -6.63 -10.19 -16.77
C LEU A 130 -5.73 -10.92 -17.77
N PRO A 131 -5.70 -10.51 -19.05
CA PRO A 131 -4.82 -11.11 -20.04
C PRO A 131 -3.35 -11.05 -19.61
N LEU A 132 -2.60 -12.12 -19.83
CA LEU A 132 -1.15 -12.19 -19.60
C LEU A 132 -0.35 -11.01 -20.22
N VAL A 133 -0.91 -10.38 -21.27
CA VAL A 133 -0.36 -9.18 -21.91
C VAL A 133 -0.18 -8.04 -20.91
N PHE A 134 -1.07 -7.89 -19.94
CA PHE A 134 -0.97 -6.83 -18.93
C PHE A 134 0.17 -7.06 -17.92
N SER A 135 0.60 -8.31 -17.71
CA SER A 135 1.79 -8.58 -16.88
C SER A 135 3.10 -8.41 -17.68
N GLY A 136 3.08 -8.77 -18.97
CA GLY A 136 4.26 -8.66 -19.82
C GLY A 136 4.70 -7.21 -20.07
N VAL A 137 3.78 -6.31 -20.30
CA VAL A 137 4.10 -4.89 -20.57
C VAL A 137 4.73 -4.20 -19.35
N PRO A 138 4.17 -4.26 -18.13
CA PRO A 138 4.83 -3.70 -16.96
C PRO A 138 6.21 -4.33 -16.69
N ALA A 139 6.36 -5.64 -16.89
CA ALA A 139 7.65 -6.31 -16.70
C ALA A 139 8.70 -5.80 -17.69
N LEU A 140 8.35 -5.70 -18.97
CA LEU A 140 9.25 -5.14 -20.00
C LEU A 140 9.64 -3.70 -19.69
N LEU A 141 8.67 -2.85 -19.34
CA LEU A 141 8.93 -1.47 -18.95
C LEU A 141 9.81 -1.39 -17.69
N ALA A 142 9.56 -2.23 -16.70
CA ALA A 142 10.39 -2.30 -15.51
C ALA A 142 11.84 -2.69 -15.83
N LEU A 143 12.04 -3.67 -16.72
CA LEU A 143 13.37 -4.10 -17.19
C LEU A 143 14.09 -2.99 -17.97
N LEU A 144 13.38 -2.27 -18.85
CA LEU A 144 13.93 -1.15 -19.60
C LEU A 144 14.36 -0.01 -18.67
N LEU A 145 13.54 0.30 -17.69
CA LEU A 145 13.83 1.30 -16.70
C LEU A 145 14.99 0.89 -15.79
N LEU A 146 15.03 -0.36 -15.37
CA LEU A 146 16.14 -0.92 -14.60
C LEU A 146 17.46 -0.85 -15.39
N HIS A 147 17.42 -1.18 -16.69
CA HIS A 147 18.57 -1.06 -17.57
C HIS A 147 19.09 0.38 -17.68
N GLN A 148 18.20 1.38 -17.77
CA GLN A 148 18.60 2.78 -17.79
C GLN A 148 19.21 3.22 -16.46
N VAL A 149 18.67 2.77 -15.31
CA VAL A 149 19.25 3.05 -13.98
C VAL A 149 20.66 2.48 -13.88
N THR A 150 20.88 1.28 -14.36
CA THR A 150 22.19 0.63 -14.32
C THR A 150 23.20 1.32 -15.24
N ARG A 151 22.77 1.81 -16.43
CA ARG A 151 23.63 2.60 -17.33
C ARG A 151 24.02 3.96 -16.78
N ALA A 152 23.20 4.58 -15.95
CA ALA A 152 23.48 5.89 -15.36
C ALA A 152 24.57 5.86 -14.26
N GLN A 153 25.35 4.80 -14.15
CA GLN A 153 26.43 4.60 -13.17
C GLN A 153 25.97 4.68 -11.70
N VAL A 154 24.67 4.52 -11.44
CA VAL A 154 24.20 4.32 -10.08
C VAL A 154 24.71 2.94 -9.65
N LYS A 155 25.47 2.88 -8.58
CA LYS A 155 25.93 1.59 -8.04
C LYS A 155 24.72 0.69 -7.83
N LEU A 156 24.77 -0.55 -8.28
CA LEU A 156 23.67 -1.51 -8.14
C LEU A 156 23.16 -1.58 -6.70
N ALA A 157 24.06 -1.50 -5.72
CA ALA A 157 23.71 -1.43 -4.31
C ALA A 157 22.80 -0.26 -3.97
N ASP A 158 23.05 0.93 -4.54
CA ASP A 158 22.21 2.11 -4.28
C ASP A 158 20.85 2.00 -4.95
N ALA A 159 20.79 1.42 -6.16
CA ALA A 159 19.52 1.13 -6.84
C ALA A 159 18.67 0.12 -6.06
N VAL A 160 19.27 -0.94 -5.55
CA VAL A 160 18.60 -1.97 -4.73
C VAL A 160 18.12 -1.38 -3.41
N ILE A 161 18.95 -0.56 -2.74
CA ILE A 161 18.55 0.13 -1.50
C ILE A 161 17.38 1.10 -1.75
N GLN A 162 17.37 1.77 -2.90
CA GLN A 162 16.30 2.69 -3.28
C GLN A 162 15.01 1.98 -3.69
N SER A 163 15.09 0.74 -4.15
CA SER A 163 13.91 -0.04 -4.54
C SER A 163 14.00 -1.48 -4.03
N PRO A 164 13.58 -1.75 -2.78
CA PRO A 164 13.62 -3.09 -2.17
C PRO A 164 12.86 -4.16 -2.97
N TRP A 165 11.90 -3.74 -3.78
CA TRP A 165 11.17 -4.62 -4.69
C TRP A 165 12.04 -5.28 -5.77
N ILE A 166 13.23 -4.76 -6.06
CA ILE A 166 14.20 -5.44 -6.95
C ILE A 166 14.57 -6.83 -6.39
N VAL A 167 14.65 -6.95 -5.05
CA VAL A 167 14.93 -8.22 -4.36
C VAL A 167 13.63 -8.94 -4.01
N GLY A 168 12.61 -8.19 -3.60
CA GLY A 168 11.34 -8.76 -3.14
C GLY A 168 10.52 -9.39 -4.26
N ALA A 169 10.41 -8.74 -5.42
CA ALA A 169 9.59 -9.22 -6.51
C ALA A 169 9.94 -10.64 -7.00
N PRO A 170 11.22 -10.98 -7.27
CA PRO A 170 11.58 -12.35 -7.66
C PRO A 170 11.18 -13.39 -6.62
N VAL A 171 11.29 -13.08 -5.33
CA VAL A 171 10.91 -14.00 -4.25
C VAL A 171 9.40 -14.19 -4.21
N VAL A 172 8.63 -13.11 -4.31
CA VAL A 172 7.16 -13.18 -4.33
C VAL A 172 6.68 -13.95 -5.56
N MET A 173 7.26 -13.69 -6.74
CA MET A 173 6.96 -14.43 -7.97
C MET A 173 7.32 -15.92 -7.85
N ALA A 174 8.46 -16.25 -7.23
CA ALA A 174 8.83 -17.64 -6.99
C ALA A 174 7.87 -18.36 -6.03
N LEU A 175 7.40 -17.67 -4.98
CA LEU A 175 6.37 -18.22 -4.09
C LEU A 175 5.05 -18.47 -4.83
N SER A 176 4.68 -17.60 -5.75
CA SER A 176 3.44 -17.73 -6.51
C SER A 176 3.45 -18.90 -7.51
N THR A 177 4.62 -19.43 -7.89
CA THR A 177 4.71 -20.66 -8.70
C THR A 177 4.26 -21.89 -7.93
N TYR A 178 4.35 -21.86 -6.59
CA TYR A 178 3.86 -22.94 -5.75
C TYR A 178 2.34 -22.82 -5.53
N GLN A 179 1.87 -21.63 -5.16
CA GLN A 179 0.46 -21.33 -4.98
C GLN A 179 0.23 -19.83 -5.17
N SER A 180 -0.87 -19.48 -5.85
CA SER A 180 -1.27 -18.08 -6.03
C SER A 180 -1.32 -17.35 -4.68
N ILE A 181 -0.78 -16.14 -4.64
CA ILE A 181 -0.77 -15.31 -3.44
C ILE A 181 -2.05 -14.48 -3.43
N PRO A 182 -2.88 -14.56 -2.37
CA PRO A 182 -4.05 -13.71 -2.24
C PRO A 182 -3.65 -12.23 -2.32
N TRP A 183 -4.40 -11.42 -3.05
CA TRP A 183 -4.08 -10.00 -3.20
C TRP A 183 -4.13 -9.24 -1.86
N GLU A 184 -4.87 -9.74 -0.90
CA GLU A 184 -4.91 -9.24 0.46
C GLU A 184 -3.54 -9.30 1.16
N ALA A 185 -2.66 -10.20 0.74
CA ALA A 185 -1.29 -10.25 1.24
C ALA A 185 -0.52 -8.96 0.95
N PHE A 186 -0.76 -8.35 -0.21
CA PHE A 186 -0.14 -7.08 -0.59
C PHE A 186 -0.70 -5.90 0.19
N ILE A 187 -1.99 -5.93 0.51
CA ILE A 187 -2.63 -4.94 1.39
C ILE A 187 -2.02 -5.06 2.80
N LEU A 188 -1.97 -6.26 3.34
CA LEU A 188 -1.39 -6.52 4.67
C LEU A 188 0.09 -6.16 4.70
N PHE A 189 0.83 -6.44 3.61
CA PHE A 189 2.22 -5.98 3.47
C PHE A 189 2.33 -4.46 3.57
N HIS A 190 1.47 -3.73 2.88
CA HIS A 190 1.47 -2.27 2.92
C HIS A 190 1.23 -1.75 4.35
N PHE A 191 0.31 -2.36 5.11
CA PHE A 191 0.04 -1.99 6.50
C PHE A 191 1.23 -2.33 7.41
N ALA A 192 1.84 -3.51 7.23
CA ALA A 192 3.03 -3.91 7.96
C ALA A 192 4.23 -3.01 7.66
N PHE A 193 4.41 -2.61 6.40
CA PHE A 193 5.44 -1.66 5.99
C PHE A 193 5.28 -0.31 6.71
N TRP A 194 4.06 0.19 6.81
CA TRP A 194 3.76 1.40 7.56
C TRP A 194 4.03 1.24 9.05
N GLY A 195 3.67 0.11 9.64
CA GLY A 195 3.99 -0.22 11.03
C GLY A 195 5.50 -0.27 11.30
N ALA A 196 6.26 -0.74 10.32
CA ALA A 196 7.72 -0.83 10.37
C ALA A 196 8.44 0.48 9.97
N LEU A 197 7.72 1.50 9.46
CA LEU A 197 8.29 2.76 9.00
C LEU A 197 9.22 3.46 10.03
N PRO A 198 8.91 3.48 11.34
CA PRO A 198 9.83 4.03 12.33
C PRO A 198 11.17 3.33 12.44
N LEU A 199 11.26 2.06 12.02
CA LEU A 199 12.53 1.31 11.97
C LEU A 199 13.35 1.74 10.75
N PHE A 200 12.69 1.93 9.61
CA PHE A 200 13.32 2.19 8.32
C PHE A 200 13.36 3.68 7.95
N GLY A 201 12.39 4.46 8.44
CA GLY A 201 12.20 5.85 8.07
C GLY A 201 13.24 6.77 8.66
N LYS A 202 14.11 7.32 7.83
CA LYS A 202 15.12 8.28 8.26
C LYS A 202 14.56 9.68 8.51
N SER A 203 13.48 10.07 7.82
CA SER A 203 13.02 11.47 7.81
C SER A 203 12.00 11.81 8.90
N MET A 204 11.00 10.95 9.11
CA MET A 204 9.85 11.27 9.96
C MET A 204 10.12 11.06 11.46
N PHE A 205 10.96 10.08 11.79
CA PHE A 205 11.26 9.68 13.17
C PHE A 205 12.74 9.79 13.53
N ARG A 206 13.53 10.48 12.68
CA ARG A 206 14.98 10.59 12.85
C ARG A 206 15.27 11.25 14.20
N ASN A 207 16.02 10.55 15.03
CA ASN A 207 16.48 11.00 16.34
C ASN A 207 15.37 11.32 17.37
N ASN A 208 14.13 10.89 17.17
CA ASN A 208 13.04 11.12 18.12
C ASN A 208 12.47 9.80 18.67
N ALA A 209 13.12 9.27 19.70
CA ALA A 209 12.71 8.03 20.38
C ALA A 209 11.31 8.13 21.01
N HIS A 210 10.92 9.33 21.46
CA HIS A 210 9.58 9.56 22.01
C HIS A 210 8.52 9.44 20.91
N ALA A 211 8.72 10.08 19.75
CA ALA A 211 7.79 9.99 18.61
C ALA A 211 7.65 8.54 18.11
N LYS A 212 8.76 7.77 18.07
CA LYS A 212 8.71 6.35 17.72
C LYS A 212 7.84 5.55 18.68
N ARG A 213 8.06 5.71 19.98
CA ARG A 213 7.26 5.01 21.02
C ARG A 213 5.79 5.38 20.95
N MET A 214 5.47 6.65 20.78
CA MET A 214 4.09 7.12 20.65
C MET A 214 3.41 6.56 19.40
N PHE A 215 4.12 6.50 18.26
CA PHE A 215 3.61 5.89 17.04
C PHE A 215 3.30 4.40 17.26
N TRP A 216 4.26 3.62 17.78
CA TRP A 216 4.05 2.19 17.97
C TRP A 216 2.98 1.89 19.02
N ARG A 217 2.93 2.65 20.11
CA ARG A 217 1.85 2.52 21.07
C ARG A 217 0.49 2.76 20.41
N ALA A 218 0.36 3.80 19.61
CA ALA A 218 -0.86 4.07 18.86
C ALA A 218 -1.15 2.95 17.85
N ALA A 219 -0.16 2.51 17.08
CA ALA A 219 -0.31 1.44 16.10
C ALA A 219 -0.77 0.13 16.76
N LEU A 220 -0.16 -0.26 17.89
CA LEU A 220 -0.53 -1.46 18.63
C LEU A 220 -1.95 -1.38 19.19
N ILE A 221 -2.32 -0.25 19.81
CA ILE A 221 -3.67 -0.07 20.36
C ILE A 221 -4.71 -0.11 19.24
N TRP A 222 -4.53 0.66 18.19
CA TRP A 222 -5.50 0.75 17.10
C TRP A 222 -5.63 -0.56 16.33
N ASN A 223 -4.51 -1.20 15.94
CA ASN A 223 -4.56 -2.48 15.24
C ASN A 223 -5.07 -3.60 16.13
N GLY A 224 -4.67 -3.64 17.41
CA GLY A 224 -5.18 -4.63 18.35
C GLY A 224 -6.70 -4.49 18.57
N SER A 225 -7.20 -3.26 18.74
CA SER A 225 -8.64 -3.03 18.89
C SER A 225 -9.41 -3.34 17.59
N GLY A 226 -8.85 -2.97 16.44
CA GLY A 226 -9.44 -3.28 15.13
C GLY A 226 -9.53 -4.79 14.89
N LEU A 227 -8.44 -5.51 15.12
CA LEU A 227 -8.42 -6.97 15.00
C LEU A 227 -9.41 -7.64 15.97
N ALA A 228 -9.43 -7.23 17.23
CA ALA A 228 -10.38 -7.76 18.22
C ALA A 228 -11.83 -7.53 17.76
N LEU A 229 -12.15 -6.33 17.26
CA LEU A 229 -13.49 -6.02 16.76
C LEU A 229 -13.86 -6.91 15.56
N PHE A 230 -13.01 -6.97 14.53
CA PHE A 230 -13.34 -7.71 13.32
C PHE A 230 -13.30 -9.23 13.50
N CYS A 231 -12.44 -9.74 14.38
CA CYS A 231 -12.50 -11.14 14.81
C CYS A 231 -13.82 -11.46 15.54
N ALA A 232 -14.28 -10.58 16.43
CA ALA A 232 -15.57 -10.75 17.11
C ALA A 232 -16.74 -10.69 16.13
N LEU A 233 -16.73 -9.76 15.16
CA LEU A 233 -17.74 -9.68 14.10
C LEU A 233 -17.74 -10.94 13.21
N THR A 234 -16.56 -11.49 12.90
CA THR A 234 -16.44 -12.74 12.15
C THR A 234 -17.11 -13.88 12.89
N LEU A 235 -16.78 -14.05 14.18
CA LEU A 235 -17.42 -15.07 15.01
C LEU A 235 -18.93 -14.87 15.09
N PHE A 236 -19.39 -13.64 15.32
CA PHE A 236 -20.81 -13.33 15.35
C PHE A 236 -21.51 -13.66 14.03
N SER A 237 -20.90 -13.32 12.88
CA SER A 237 -21.45 -13.61 11.56
C SER A 237 -21.57 -15.11 11.29
N PHE A 238 -20.61 -15.91 11.77
CA PHE A 238 -20.72 -17.37 11.70
C PHE A 238 -21.88 -17.92 12.54
N TYR A 239 -22.10 -17.38 13.74
CA TYR A 239 -23.21 -17.83 14.59
C TYR A 239 -24.58 -17.35 14.08
N ALA A 240 -24.66 -16.12 13.58
CA ALA A 240 -25.90 -15.53 13.09
C ALA A 240 -26.21 -15.90 11.63
N LEU A 241 -25.27 -16.51 10.90
CA LEU A 241 -25.36 -16.78 9.45
C LEU A 241 -25.69 -15.53 8.62
N ASP A 242 -25.29 -14.35 9.11
CA ASP A 242 -25.51 -13.06 8.45
C ASP A 242 -24.17 -12.37 8.17
N PHE A 243 -23.82 -12.30 6.90
CA PHE A 243 -22.57 -11.69 6.42
C PHE A 243 -22.74 -10.25 5.92
N ARG A 244 -23.94 -9.65 6.01
CA ARG A 244 -24.19 -8.28 5.51
C ARG A 244 -23.30 -7.24 6.18
N ILE A 245 -22.98 -7.43 7.47
CA ILE A 245 -22.06 -6.53 8.20
C ILE A 245 -20.68 -6.52 7.55
N PHE A 246 -20.21 -7.69 7.08
CA PHE A 246 -18.93 -7.78 6.37
C PHE A 246 -18.96 -7.07 5.02
N GLU A 247 -20.02 -7.28 4.23
CA GLU A 247 -20.19 -6.63 2.92
C GLU A 247 -20.21 -5.12 3.07
N LEU A 248 -20.97 -4.58 4.02
CA LEU A 248 -21.01 -3.16 4.32
C LEU A 248 -19.64 -2.64 4.82
N SER A 249 -18.94 -3.42 5.64
CA SER A 249 -17.61 -3.06 6.12
C SER A 249 -16.57 -3.05 5.00
N LEU A 250 -16.64 -3.98 4.06
CA LEU A 250 -15.78 -3.99 2.87
C LEU A 250 -16.04 -2.77 1.99
N LEU A 251 -17.31 -2.45 1.72
CA LEU A 251 -17.67 -1.27 0.92
C LEU A 251 -17.16 0.01 1.58
N ALA A 252 -17.35 0.15 2.91
CA ALA A 252 -16.83 1.28 3.67
C ALA A 252 -15.30 1.33 3.62
N PHE A 253 -14.64 0.18 3.76
CA PHE A 253 -13.19 0.08 3.69
C PHE A 253 -12.64 0.50 2.33
N TYR A 254 -13.20 0.00 1.23
CA TYR A 254 -12.78 0.40 -0.12
C TYR A 254 -12.98 1.89 -0.35
N SER A 255 -14.12 2.45 0.04
CA SER A 255 -14.41 3.88 -0.07
C SER A 255 -13.39 4.70 0.72
N MET A 256 -13.08 4.31 1.95
CA MET A 256 -12.09 4.97 2.79
C MET A 256 -10.66 4.77 2.27
N THR A 257 -10.36 3.65 1.65
CA THR A 257 -9.06 3.38 1.01
C THR A 257 -8.84 4.32 -0.16
N TYR A 258 -9.81 4.48 -1.05
CA TYR A 258 -9.74 5.46 -2.15
C TYR A 258 -9.54 6.88 -1.63
N TRP A 259 -10.31 7.25 -0.61
CA TRP A 259 -10.14 8.55 0.03
C TRP A 259 -8.74 8.72 0.64
N HIS A 260 -8.25 7.72 1.38
CA HIS A 260 -6.93 7.75 2.01
C HIS A 260 -5.81 7.88 0.98
N ILE A 261 -5.86 7.10 -0.09
CA ILE A 261 -4.88 7.15 -1.17
C ILE A 261 -4.89 8.52 -1.85
N SER A 262 -6.08 9.04 -2.22
CA SER A 262 -6.24 10.36 -2.82
C SER A 262 -5.73 11.46 -1.88
N ALA A 263 -6.09 11.39 -0.60
CA ALA A 263 -5.61 12.34 0.40
C ALA A 263 -4.08 12.30 0.53
N SER A 264 -3.46 11.12 0.46
CA SER A 264 -2.00 11.00 0.53
C SER A 264 -1.30 11.72 -0.62
N PHE A 265 -1.88 11.72 -1.83
CA PHE A 265 -1.33 12.45 -2.97
C PHE A 265 -1.41 13.96 -2.79
N PHE A 266 -2.51 14.48 -2.28
CA PHE A 266 -2.73 15.93 -2.22
C PHE A 266 -2.25 16.59 -0.91
N ILE A 267 -2.24 15.85 0.20
CA ILE A 267 -2.02 16.43 1.54
C ILE A 267 -0.62 16.10 2.07
N SER A 268 0.02 15.02 1.61
CA SER A 268 1.28 14.58 2.20
C SER A 268 2.44 15.50 1.85
N LYS A 269 3.06 16.09 2.87
CA LYS A 269 4.35 16.79 2.74
C LYS A 269 5.51 15.85 2.44
N ALA A 270 5.34 14.56 2.63
CA ALA A 270 6.35 13.55 2.39
C ALA A 270 6.44 13.13 0.91
N ASN A 271 5.53 13.63 0.07
CA ASN A 271 5.60 13.41 -1.38
C ASN A 271 6.94 13.89 -1.95
N PRO A 272 7.45 13.21 -3.00
CA PRO A 272 8.62 13.69 -3.72
C PRO A 272 8.44 15.11 -4.22
N SER A 273 9.53 15.90 -4.27
CA SER A 273 9.50 17.30 -4.69
C SER A 273 8.89 17.48 -6.09
N TRP A 274 9.16 16.56 -7.02
CA TRP A 274 8.60 16.58 -8.36
C TRP A 274 7.07 16.44 -8.37
N LEU A 275 6.51 15.57 -7.50
CA LEU A 275 5.07 15.39 -7.40
C LEU A 275 4.43 16.63 -6.78
N ASN A 276 5.02 17.17 -5.72
CA ASN A 276 4.55 18.42 -5.11
C ASN A 276 4.56 19.59 -6.10
N SER A 277 5.59 19.69 -6.97
CA SER A 277 5.64 20.75 -7.99
C SER A 277 4.56 20.62 -9.06
N ILE A 278 4.16 19.40 -9.42
CA ILE A 278 3.03 19.15 -10.34
C ILE A 278 1.72 19.54 -9.65
N LEU A 279 1.50 19.05 -8.43
CA LEU A 279 0.24 19.29 -7.71
C LEU A 279 0.05 20.76 -7.31
N GLN A 280 1.13 21.52 -7.11
CA GLN A 280 1.05 22.96 -6.83
C GLN A 280 0.76 23.80 -8.07
N ARG A 281 1.11 23.32 -9.27
CA ARG A 281 0.79 24.02 -10.52
C ARG A 281 -0.67 23.87 -10.93
N THR A 282 -1.37 22.89 -10.38
CA THR A 282 -2.79 22.60 -10.66
C THR A 282 -3.75 23.20 -9.65
N THR A 283 -3.23 23.92 -8.67
CA THR A 283 -3.98 24.63 -7.62
C THR A 283 -3.72 26.12 -7.66
#